data_f884c3086f0371ff41209f457e0b92a0
#
_entry.id   f884c3086f0371ff41209f457e0b92a0
#
_cell.length_a   1.000
_cell.length_b   1.000
_cell.length_c   1.000
_cell.angle_alpha   90.00
_cell.angle_beta   90.00
_cell.angle_gamma   90.00
#
_symmetry.space_group_name_H-M   'P 1'
#
loop_
_entity.id
_entity.type
_entity.pdbx_description
1 polymer ?
#
loop_
_entity_poly.entity_id
_entity_poly.type
_entity_poly.pdbx_seq_one_letter_code
_entity_poly.pdbx_strand_id
1 'polypeptide(L)'
;MVPEVPRTVALTMLLMVLSNPVVQGRATPENYLIQALQECYAFNGTQRFVERYIYNREEFVRFDSDVGEYRAVTELGRPIAEYWNSQKDLLEDERAAVDTFCRHNYELDEGFTLKRRVQPNVHVSPSKKGTLQHHDLLVCHVTDFYPGNIQVRWFLNGQEETAGVVSTNLIRDGDWTFQILVMLEMMPQQGDVYTCHVEHPSLQSPITVDWKAQSDSARNKKLTGVGGFVLGLIFLVVGVVVHVRSKKAQQGSR
;
A
#
# COMPACT_ATOMS: atom_id res chain seq x y z
N MET A 1 -10.90 -54.22 -60.00
CA MET A 1 -9.65 -53.62 -60.54
C MET A 1 -9.50 -52.25 -59.91
N VAL A 2 -8.55 -52.15 -59.02
CA VAL A 2 -8.18 -50.86 -58.44
C VAL A 2 -7.07 -50.27 -59.33
N PRO A 3 -7.20 -49.07 -59.87
CA PRO A 3 -6.17 -48.49 -60.68
C PRO A 3 -4.92 -48.19 -59.85
N GLU A 4 -3.78 -48.78 -60.21
CA GLU A 4 -2.48 -48.46 -59.63
C GLU A 4 -2.10 -47.02 -60.01
N VAL A 5 -1.96 -46.17 -59.02
CA VAL A 5 -1.44 -44.83 -59.23
C VAL A 5 0.06 -44.95 -59.53
N PRO A 6 0.55 -44.41 -60.65
CA PRO A 6 1.97 -44.52 -60.98
C PRO A 6 2.85 -43.91 -59.91
N ARG A 7 3.89 -44.63 -59.50
CA ARG A 7 4.85 -44.21 -58.43
C ARG A 7 5.43 -42.82 -58.65
N THR A 8 5.52 -42.36 -59.88
CA THR A 8 5.97 -40.98 -60.21
C THR A 8 4.99 -39.90 -59.78
N VAL A 9 3.66 -40.14 -59.89
CA VAL A 9 2.63 -39.18 -59.47
C VAL A 9 2.56 -39.07 -57.92
N ALA A 10 2.73 -40.20 -57.26
CA ALA A 10 2.78 -40.20 -55.78
C ALA A 10 4.03 -39.48 -55.25
N LEU A 11 5.17 -39.61 -55.92
CA LEU A 11 6.42 -38.93 -55.52
C LEU A 11 6.36 -37.40 -55.74
N THR A 12 5.75 -36.96 -56.87
CA THR A 12 5.57 -35.55 -57.20
C THR A 12 4.56 -34.88 -56.25
N MET A 13 3.47 -35.55 -55.86
CA MET A 13 2.55 -35.03 -54.83
C MET A 13 3.21 -34.92 -53.46
N LEU A 14 4.03 -35.89 -53.07
CA LEU A 14 4.79 -35.85 -51.82
C LEU A 14 5.80 -34.70 -51.79
N LEU A 15 6.48 -34.44 -52.91
CA LEU A 15 7.41 -33.31 -53.04
C LEU A 15 6.70 -31.96 -53.05
N MET A 16 5.48 -31.87 -53.60
CA MET A 16 4.68 -30.61 -53.52
C MET A 16 4.17 -30.32 -52.10
N VAL A 17 3.89 -31.34 -51.29
CA VAL A 17 3.50 -31.16 -49.87
C VAL A 17 4.71 -30.72 -49.03
N LEU A 18 5.91 -31.20 -49.37
CA LEU A 18 7.14 -30.84 -48.68
C LEU A 18 7.72 -29.48 -49.12
N SER A 19 7.35 -28.99 -50.31
CA SER A 19 7.81 -27.70 -50.84
C SER A 19 6.85 -26.52 -50.59
N ASN A 20 5.69 -26.75 -49.98
CA ASN A 20 4.87 -25.63 -49.53
C ASN A 20 5.68 -24.88 -48.46
N PRO A 21 6.05 -23.61 -48.69
CA PRO A 21 6.60 -22.80 -47.63
C PRO A 21 5.53 -22.76 -46.53
N VAL A 22 5.83 -23.35 -45.39
CA VAL A 22 5.04 -23.08 -44.16
C VAL A 22 5.13 -21.60 -44.02
N VAL A 23 4.07 -20.90 -44.42
CA VAL A 23 3.87 -19.49 -44.05
C VAL A 23 3.78 -19.53 -42.53
N GLN A 24 4.94 -19.39 -41.93
CA GLN A 24 5.05 -19.19 -40.50
C GLN A 24 4.28 -17.90 -40.20
N GLY A 25 2.99 -18.06 -39.94
CA GLY A 25 2.17 -16.95 -39.49
C GLY A 25 2.93 -16.26 -38.35
N ARG A 26 3.31 -15.02 -38.55
CA ARG A 26 3.97 -14.22 -37.54
C ARG A 26 3.05 -14.29 -36.33
N ALA A 27 3.43 -15.08 -35.32
CA ALA A 27 2.67 -15.17 -34.09
C ALA A 27 2.57 -13.75 -33.56
N THR A 28 1.38 -13.18 -33.58
CA THR A 28 1.12 -11.91 -32.90
C THR A 28 1.32 -12.19 -31.42
N PRO A 29 2.10 -11.37 -30.70
CA PRO A 29 2.27 -11.55 -29.27
C PRO A 29 0.89 -11.52 -28.61
N GLU A 30 0.63 -12.46 -27.70
CA GLU A 30 -0.64 -12.57 -26.97
C GLU A 30 -0.91 -11.29 -26.13
N ASN A 31 0.15 -10.59 -25.72
CA ASN A 31 0.08 -9.38 -24.93
C ASN A 31 0.89 -8.26 -25.59
N TYR A 32 0.24 -7.14 -25.83
CA TYR A 32 0.85 -5.91 -26.32
C TYR A 32 0.34 -4.74 -25.46
N LEU A 33 1.18 -4.25 -24.56
CA LEU A 33 0.92 -3.07 -23.75
C LEU A 33 2.07 -2.09 -23.92
N ILE A 34 1.80 -0.90 -24.42
CA ILE A 34 2.72 0.24 -24.41
C ILE A 34 2.23 1.28 -23.44
N GLN A 35 3.13 1.74 -22.58
CA GLN A 35 2.90 2.87 -21.68
C GLN A 35 3.96 3.93 -21.93
N ALA A 36 3.52 5.20 -21.93
CA ALA A 36 4.40 6.36 -21.88
C ALA A 36 4.14 7.06 -20.54
N LEU A 37 5.19 7.27 -19.75
CA LEU A 37 5.14 7.99 -18.48
C LEU A 37 5.93 9.28 -18.59
N GLN A 38 5.28 10.41 -18.29
CA GLN A 38 5.92 11.71 -18.16
C GLN A 38 5.99 12.06 -16.66
N GLU A 39 7.20 12.26 -16.17
CA GLU A 39 7.49 12.49 -14.77
C GLU A 39 8.18 13.85 -14.60
N CYS A 40 7.66 14.65 -13.69
CA CYS A 40 8.26 15.92 -13.29
C CYS A 40 8.78 15.80 -11.86
N TYR A 41 10.07 16.07 -11.67
CA TYR A 41 10.72 16.09 -10.37
C TYR A 41 11.11 17.51 -10.02
N ALA A 42 10.64 18.01 -8.87
CA ALA A 42 11.02 19.31 -8.32
C ALA A 42 11.72 19.12 -6.98
N PHE A 43 12.93 19.61 -6.87
CA PHE A 43 13.72 19.54 -5.64
C PHE A 43 14.65 20.77 -5.52
N ASN A 44 14.59 21.45 -4.37
CA ASN A 44 15.43 22.61 -4.06
C ASN A 44 15.47 23.67 -5.16
N GLY A 45 14.33 23.97 -5.79
CA GLY A 45 14.22 24.98 -6.84
C GLY A 45 14.68 24.51 -8.23
N THR A 46 15.18 23.28 -8.35
CA THR A 46 15.49 22.65 -9.64
C THR A 46 14.34 21.77 -10.09
N GLN A 47 14.19 21.62 -11.41
CA GLN A 47 13.24 20.68 -11.99
C GLN A 47 13.92 19.75 -12.98
N ARG A 48 13.39 18.54 -13.11
CA ARG A 48 13.85 17.51 -14.05
C ARG A 48 12.63 16.87 -14.68
N PHE A 49 12.67 16.72 -15.98
CA PHE A 49 11.67 16.01 -16.78
C PHE A 49 12.24 14.67 -17.21
N VAL A 50 11.46 13.59 -17.01
CA VAL A 50 11.81 12.23 -17.47
C VAL A 50 10.61 11.65 -18.20
N GLU A 51 10.81 11.24 -19.45
CA GLU A 51 9.80 10.49 -20.20
C GLU A 51 10.27 9.06 -20.40
N ARG A 52 9.42 8.08 -20.03
CA ARG A 52 9.72 6.65 -20.09
C ARG A 52 8.75 5.92 -20.98
N TYR A 53 9.27 5.04 -21.82
CA TYR A 53 8.49 4.15 -22.66
C TYR A 53 8.66 2.71 -22.20
N ILE A 54 7.54 2.06 -21.90
CA ILE A 54 7.48 0.77 -21.23
C ILE A 54 6.66 -0.19 -22.08
N TYR A 55 7.26 -1.31 -22.49
CA TYR A 55 6.62 -2.40 -23.20
C TYR A 55 6.45 -3.59 -22.27
N ASN A 56 5.21 -4.07 -22.08
CA ASN A 56 4.88 -5.21 -21.22
C ASN A 56 5.58 -5.18 -19.86
N ARG A 57 5.56 -4.00 -19.17
CA ARG A 57 6.18 -3.73 -17.85
C ARG A 57 7.71 -3.56 -17.87
N GLU A 58 8.35 -3.59 -19.02
CA GLU A 58 9.80 -3.36 -19.16
C GLU A 58 10.07 -2.04 -19.85
N GLU A 59 10.76 -1.13 -19.16
CA GLU A 59 11.23 0.12 -19.76
C GLU A 59 12.29 -0.18 -20.80
N PHE A 60 12.16 0.37 -22.00
CA PHE A 60 13.09 0.10 -23.10
C PHE A 60 13.77 1.34 -23.67
N VAL A 61 13.18 2.54 -23.51
CA VAL A 61 13.78 3.82 -23.89
C VAL A 61 13.27 4.91 -22.95
N ARG A 62 14.11 5.91 -22.69
CA ARG A 62 13.74 7.11 -21.92
C ARG A 62 14.39 8.37 -22.49
N PHE A 63 13.72 9.48 -22.29
CA PHE A 63 14.31 10.82 -22.33
C PHE A 63 14.53 11.31 -20.90
N ASP A 64 15.60 12.05 -20.67
CA ASP A 64 15.93 12.67 -19.39
C ASP A 64 16.47 14.06 -19.65
N SER A 65 15.86 15.09 -19.11
CA SER A 65 16.26 16.47 -19.33
C SER A 65 17.69 16.78 -18.87
N ASP A 66 18.19 16.06 -17.87
CA ASP A 66 19.58 16.20 -17.41
C ASP A 66 20.59 15.64 -18.43
N VAL A 67 20.15 14.76 -19.32
CA VAL A 67 20.95 14.18 -20.42
C VAL A 67 20.71 14.93 -21.72
N GLY A 68 19.46 15.32 -21.98
CA GLY A 68 19.02 16.09 -23.16
C GLY A 68 18.89 15.27 -24.44
N GLU A 69 18.81 13.94 -24.35
CA GLU A 69 18.60 13.03 -25.46
C GLU A 69 17.93 11.72 -25.02
N TYR A 70 17.34 11.00 -25.97
CA TYR A 70 16.80 9.68 -25.72
C TYR A 70 17.92 8.65 -25.50
N ARG A 71 17.78 7.81 -24.48
CA ARG A 71 18.68 6.72 -24.17
C ARG A 71 17.94 5.39 -24.19
N ALA A 72 18.53 4.41 -24.87
CA ALA A 72 18.06 3.04 -24.80
C ALA A 72 18.37 2.46 -23.41
N VAL A 73 17.35 1.93 -22.76
CA VAL A 73 17.48 1.20 -21.48
C VAL A 73 17.79 -0.27 -21.75
N THR A 74 17.23 -0.79 -22.83
CA THR A 74 17.48 -2.16 -23.32
C THR A 74 17.83 -2.13 -24.82
N GLU A 75 18.36 -3.22 -25.35
CA GLU A 75 18.65 -3.34 -26.79
C GLU A 75 17.42 -3.11 -27.67
N LEU A 76 16.22 -3.42 -27.15
CA LEU A 76 14.95 -3.16 -27.84
C LEU A 76 14.73 -1.67 -28.12
N GLY A 77 15.19 -0.79 -27.24
CA GLY A 77 15.04 0.66 -27.35
C GLY A 77 16.06 1.34 -28.27
N ARG A 78 17.15 0.68 -28.67
CA ARG A 78 18.25 1.29 -29.42
C ARG A 78 17.80 1.90 -30.76
N PRO A 79 17.08 1.18 -31.64
CA PRO A 79 16.65 1.73 -32.92
C PRO A 79 15.73 2.94 -32.77
N ILE A 80 14.90 2.92 -31.73
CA ILE A 80 13.96 4.02 -31.43
C ILE A 80 14.70 5.24 -30.89
N ALA A 81 15.61 5.05 -29.95
CA ALA A 81 16.44 6.13 -29.42
C ALA A 81 17.26 6.83 -30.52
N GLU A 82 17.89 6.06 -31.40
CA GLU A 82 18.64 6.58 -32.54
C GLU A 82 17.73 7.37 -33.50
N TYR A 83 16.56 6.84 -33.82
CA TYR A 83 15.58 7.49 -34.69
C TYR A 83 15.08 8.81 -34.08
N TRP A 84 14.65 8.81 -32.81
CA TRP A 84 14.16 10.01 -32.16
C TRP A 84 15.25 11.07 -31.98
N ASN A 85 16.46 10.68 -31.64
CA ASN A 85 17.60 11.58 -31.54
C ASN A 85 17.99 12.20 -32.89
N SER A 86 17.61 11.60 -34.03
CA SER A 86 17.79 12.18 -35.35
C SER A 86 16.76 13.27 -35.68
N GLN A 87 15.64 13.36 -34.96
CA GLN A 87 14.55 14.29 -35.14
C GLN A 87 14.81 15.56 -34.31
N LYS A 88 15.38 16.60 -34.94
CA LYS A 88 15.77 17.83 -34.22
C LYS A 88 14.62 18.54 -33.53
N ASP A 89 13.49 18.63 -34.22
CA ASP A 89 12.30 19.33 -33.72
C ASP A 89 11.76 18.60 -32.47
N LEU A 90 11.71 17.25 -32.50
CA LEU A 90 11.31 16.44 -31.36
C LEU A 90 12.24 16.63 -30.15
N LEU A 91 13.56 16.63 -30.37
CA LEU A 91 14.52 16.88 -29.30
C LEU A 91 14.44 18.26 -28.68
N GLU A 92 14.15 19.29 -29.51
CA GLU A 92 13.97 20.64 -29.00
C GLU A 92 12.71 20.74 -28.14
N ASP A 93 11.61 20.12 -28.54
CA ASP A 93 10.37 20.06 -27.75
C ASP A 93 10.58 19.31 -26.43
N GLU A 94 11.24 18.15 -26.47
CA GLU A 94 11.54 17.39 -25.25
C GLU A 94 12.46 18.11 -24.28
N ARG A 95 13.46 18.81 -24.78
CA ARG A 95 14.33 19.67 -23.96
C ARG A 95 13.61 20.85 -23.35
N ALA A 96 12.61 21.37 -24.02
CA ALA A 96 11.77 22.44 -23.51
C ALA A 96 10.73 21.97 -22.49
N ALA A 97 10.41 20.66 -22.44
CA ALA A 97 9.35 20.12 -21.59
C ALA A 97 9.58 20.36 -20.09
N VAL A 98 10.82 20.44 -19.64
CA VAL A 98 11.12 20.79 -18.24
C VAL A 98 10.54 22.16 -17.85
N ASP A 99 10.50 23.11 -18.79
CA ASP A 99 9.94 24.45 -18.56
C ASP A 99 8.46 24.51 -18.98
N THR A 100 8.13 24.05 -20.18
CA THR A 100 6.80 24.21 -20.77
C THR A 100 5.75 23.28 -20.14
N PHE A 101 6.16 22.14 -19.62
CA PHE A 101 5.29 21.16 -19.00
C PHE A 101 5.51 21.07 -17.48
N CYS A 102 6.73 20.79 -17.01
CA CYS A 102 6.96 20.57 -15.58
C CYS A 102 6.82 21.86 -14.77
N ARG A 103 7.50 22.93 -15.14
CA ARG A 103 7.45 24.21 -14.41
C ARG A 103 6.06 24.80 -14.46
N HIS A 104 5.43 24.77 -15.62
CA HIS A 104 4.06 25.26 -15.79
C HIS A 104 3.07 24.51 -14.88
N ASN A 105 3.11 23.20 -14.86
CA ASN A 105 2.22 22.41 -14.00
C ASN A 105 2.53 22.60 -12.52
N TYR A 106 3.80 22.71 -12.14
CA TYR A 106 4.20 22.98 -10.76
C TYR A 106 3.58 24.30 -10.24
N GLU A 107 3.60 25.36 -11.04
CA GLU A 107 3.00 26.66 -10.68
C GLU A 107 1.49 26.54 -10.45
N LEU A 108 0.79 25.75 -11.26
CA LEU A 108 -0.64 25.46 -11.05
C LEU A 108 -0.87 24.65 -9.77
N ASP A 109 -0.04 23.64 -9.52
CA ASP A 109 -0.13 22.76 -8.36
C ASP A 109 0.23 23.46 -7.03
N GLU A 110 1.04 24.53 -7.04
CA GLU A 110 1.32 25.34 -5.86
C GLU A 110 0.04 25.85 -5.18
N GLY A 111 -1.00 26.16 -5.96
CA GLY A 111 -2.27 26.67 -5.46
C GLY A 111 -3.13 25.61 -4.77
N PHE A 112 -2.98 24.36 -5.10
CA PHE A 112 -3.88 23.28 -4.70
C PHE A 112 -3.14 22.05 -4.14
N THR A 113 -2.46 21.29 -4.99
CA THR A 113 -1.88 19.98 -4.64
C THR A 113 -0.75 20.13 -3.62
N LEU A 114 0.16 21.09 -3.81
CA LEU A 114 1.30 21.30 -2.92
C LEU A 114 0.90 21.93 -1.58
N LYS A 115 -0.23 22.63 -1.52
CA LYS A 115 -0.78 23.20 -0.29
C LYS A 115 -1.71 22.26 0.48
N ARG A 116 -2.06 21.11 -0.09
CA ARG A 116 -2.94 20.16 0.58
C ARG A 116 -2.35 19.74 1.92
N ARG A 117 -3.14 19.84 2.98
CA ARG A 117 -2.79 19.42 4.35
C ARG A 117 -3.97 18.68 4.96
N VAL A 118 -3.75 17.43 5.31
CA VAL A 118 -4.72 16.60 6.05
C VAL A 118 -4.04 16.08 7.30
N GLN A 119 -4.68 16.29 8.44
CA GLN A 119 -4.14 15.89 9.73
C GLN A 119 -4.20 14.38 9.92
N PRO A 120 -3.18 13.77 10.55
CA PRO A 120 -3.18 12.35 10.83
C PRO A 120 -4.19 11.98 11.93
N ASN A 121 -4.81 10.82 11.79
CA ASN A 121 -5.47 10.10 12.85
C ASN A 121 -4.48 9.15 13.51
N VAL A 122 -4.38 9.15 14.83
CA VAL A 122 -3.42 8.36 15.58
C VAL A 122 -4.14 7.39 16.51
N HIS A 123 -3.86 6.10 16.37
CA HIS A 123 -4.40 5.04 17.20
C HIS A 123 -3.30 4.15 17.76
N VAL A 124 -3.30 3.92 19.07
CA VAL A 124 -2.33 3.06 19.74
C VAL A 124 -3.04 1.84 20.33
N SER A 125 -2.54 0.66 19.99
CA SER A 125 -3.08 -0.61 20.50
C SER A 125 -2.00 -1.70 20.56
N PRO A 126 -2.08 -2.65 21.50
CA PRO A 126 -1.21 -3.81 21.49
C PRO A 126 -1.58 -4.74 20.32
N SER A 127 -0.59 -5.40 19.72
CA SER A 127 -0.78 -6.33 18.59
C SER A 127 -1.58 -7.57 18.99
N LYS A 128 -1.50 -7.96 20.24
CA LYS A 128 -2.27 -9.07 20.84
C LYS A 128 -2.88 -8.61 22.15
N LYS A 129 -4.01 -9.18 22.52
CA LYS A 129 -4.56 -9.05 23.87
C LYS A 129 -3.73 -9.91 24.85
N GLY A 130 -2.60 -9.35 25.29
CA GLY A 130 -1.64 -10.06 26.15
C GLY A 130 -1.79 -9.74 27.64
N THR A 131 -1.13 -10.53 28.47
CA THR A 131 -0.92 -10.29 29.92
C THR A 131 0.37 -9.49 30.11
N LEU A 132 0.46 -8.72 31.21
CA LEU A 132 1.72 -8.12 31.68
C LEU A 132 2.82 -9.18 31.76
N GLN A 133 4.09 -8.79 31.55
CA GLN A 133 5.29 -9.63 31.60
C GLN A 133 5.55 -10.55 30.40
N HIS A 134 4.83 -10.42 29.31
CA HIS A 134 5.18 -11.05 28.05
C HIS A 134 5.63 -10.01 27.03
N HIS A 135 6.62 -10.40 26.20
CA HIS A 135 6.98 -9.59 25.03
C HIS A 135 5.78 -9.45 24.11
N ASP A 136 5.41 -8.21 23.82
CA ASP A 136 4.35 -7.87 22.88
C ASP A 136 4.79 -6.68 22.03
N LEU A 137 4.05 -6.42 20.96
CA LEU A 137 4.24 -5.24 20.12
C LEU A 137 3.14 -4.23 20.41
N LEU A 138 3.53 -3.01 20.74
CA LEU A 138 2.62 -1.87 20.77
C LEU A 138 2.66 -1.19 19.40
N VAL A 139 1.50 -1.03 18.79
CA VAL A 139 1.36 -0.50 17.43
C VAL A 139 0.78 0.90 17.51
N CYS A 140 1.51 1.87 16.96
CA CYS A 140 0.99 3.19 16.63
C CYS A 140 0.59 3.18 15.16
N HIS A 141 -0.71 3.18 14.89
CA HIS A 141 -1.28 3.25 13.55
C HIS A 141 -1.68 4.69 13.27
N VAL A 142 -1.00 5.28 12.29
CA VAL A 142 -1.21 6.66 11.87
C VAL A 142 -1.79 6.64 10.46
N THR A 143 -2.98 7.21 10.27
CA THR A 143 -3.76 7.11 9.03
C THR A 143 -4.24 8.46 8.53
N ASP A 144 -4.71 8.48 7.27
CA ASP A 144 -5.47 9.56 6.65
C ASP A 144 -4.74 10.90 6.54
N PHE A 145 -3.40 10.92 6.53
CA PHE A 145 -2.62 12.16 6.49
C PHE A 145 -2.11 12.50 5.09
N TYR A 146 -1.87 13.79 4.86
CA TYR A 146 -1.24 14.32 3.66
C TYR A 146 -0.51 15.64 3.99
N PRO A 147 0.73 15.86 3.46
CA PRO A 147 1.56 15.01 2.59
C PRO A 147 2.17 13.80 3.32
N GLY A 148 2.98 13.00 2.59
CA GLY A 148 3.54 11.75 3.12
C GLY A 148 4.71 11.92 4.10
N ASN A 149 5.31 13.10 4.24
CA ASN A 149 6.38 13.32 5.20
C ASN A 149 5.83 13.43 6.62
N ILE A 150 6.21 12.47 7.45
CA ILE A 150 5.73 12.34 8.84
C ILE A 150 6.86 11.83 9.72
N GLN A 151 6.84 12.21 10.99
CA GLN A 151 7.76 11.68 12.00
C GLN A 151 6.93 11.08 13.14
N VAL A 152 7.20 9.82 13.44
CA VAL A 152 6.54 9.06 14.50
C VAL A 152 7.61 8.53 15.44
N ARG A 153 7.50 8.85 16.73
CA ARG A 153 8.47 8.45 17.76
C ARG A 153 7.75 7.82 18.94
N TRP A 154 8.41 6.88 19.59
CA TRP A 154 7.93 6.27 20.82
C TRP A 154 8.65 6.79 22.04
N PHE A 155 7.93 6.94 23.13
CA PHE A 155 8.47 7.31 24.43
C PHE A 155 7.95 6.35 25.50
N LEU A 156 8.82 5.93 26.42
CA LEU A 156 8.48 5.20 27.63
C LEU A 156 8.73 6.10 28.84
N ASN A 157 7.70 6.39 29.62
CA ASN A 157 7.78 7.25 30.79
C ASN A 157 8.47 8.60 30.51
N GLY A 158 8.28 9.13 29.29
CA GLY A 158 8.86 10.41 28.84
C GLY A 158 10.27 10.31 28.22
N GLN A 159 10.89 9.14 28.19
CA GLN A 159 12.18 8.92 27.55
C GLN A 159 11.98 8.31 26.16
N GLU A 160 12.65 8.84 25.13
CA GLU A 160 12.53 8.35 23.77
C GLU A 160 13.13 6.93 23.64
N GLU A 161 12.34 6.03 23.05
CA GLU A 161 12.72 4.67 22.72
C GLU A 161 13.08 4.56 21.26
N THR A 162 14.31 4.13 20.97
CA THR A 162 14.81 3.88 19.63
C THR A 162 15.08 2.39 19.39
N ALA A 163 15.38 1.65 20.45
CA ALA A 163 15.57 0.21 20.39
C ALA A 163 14.23 -0.51 20.29
N GLY A 164 14.17 -1.55 19.46
CA GLY A 164 12.95 -2.34 19.27
C GLY A 164 11.82 -1.63 18.51
N VAL A 165 12.12 -0.48 17.89
CA VAL A 165 11.17 0.23 17.02
C VAL A 165 11.29 -0.27 15.59
N VAL A 166 10.19 -0.73 15.02
CA VAL A 166 10.08 -1.19 13.64
C VAL A 166 8.93 -0.46 12.97
N SER A 167 9.11 0.01 11.75
CA SER A 167 8.05 0.66 10.97
C SER A 167 7.82 -0.03 9.64
N THR A 168 6.62 0.10 9.13
CA THR A 168 6.34 -0.17 7.72
C THR A 168 6.97 0.93 6.86
N ASN A 169 7.05 0.69 5.55
CA ASN A 169 7.18 1.79 4.61
C ASN A 169 5.91 2.64 4.63
N LEU A 170 6.03 3.88 4.14
CA LEU A 170 4.87 4.73 3.92
C LEU A 170 3.91 4.04 2.93
N ILE A 171 2.65 3.89 3.31
CA ILE A 171 1.61 3.25 2.50
C ILE A 171 0.75 4.36 1.90
N ARG A 172 0.58 4.33 0.57
CA ARG A 172 -0.31 5.24 -0.16
C ARG A 172 -1.67 4.58 -0.33
N ASP A 173 -2.73 5.20 0.16
CA ASP A 173 -4.09 4.65 0.13
C ASP A 173 -4.80 4.82 -1.23
N GLY A 174 -4.29 5.72 -2.10
CA GLY A 174 -4.82 5.95 -3.45
C GLY A 174 -5.89 7.05 -3.53
N ASP A 175 -6.31 7.58 -2.41
CA ASP A 175 -7.30 8.66 -2.27
C ASP A 175 -6.67 10.01 -1.84
N TRP A 176 -5.37 10.17 -2.09
CA TRP A 176 -4.57 11.32 -1.65
C TRP A 176 -4.39 11.40 -0.12
N THR A 177 -4.31 10.22 0.50
CA THR A 177 -3.88 10.06 1.89
C THR A 177 -2.82 8.97 2.01
N PHE A 178 -2.16 8.96 3.16
CA PHE A 178 -1.13 7.99 3.52
C PHE A 178 -1.43 7.38 4.88
N GLN A 179 -0.83 6.22 5.10
CA GLN A 179 -0.79 5.60 6.41
C GLN A 179 0.58 4.98 6.70
N ILE A 180 0.88 4.82 7.98
CA ILE A 180 2.10 4.16 8.47
C ILE A 180 1.80 3.46 9.79
N LEU A 181 2.46 2.31 10.02
CA LEU A 181 2.45 1.62 11.30
C LEU A 181 3.86 1.67 11.88
N VAL A 182 3.96 2.14 13.12
CA VAL A 182 5.22 2.15 13.87
C VAL A 182 5.04 1.31 15.12
N MET A 183 5.80 0.25 15.23
CA MET A 183 5.68 -0.77 16.26
C MET A 183 6.85 -0.67 17.23
N LEU A 184 6.56 -0.82 18.51
CA LEU A 184 7.56 -0.90 19.58
C LEU A 184 7.47 -2.27 20.27
N GLU A 185 8.58 -2.98 20.34
CA GLU A 185 8.71 -4.13 21.23
C GLU A 185 8.63 -3.67 22.67
N MET A 186 7.71 -4.23 23.45
CA MET A 186 7.51 -3.84 24.84
C MET A 186 7.45 -5.03 25.77
N MET A 187 7.88 -4.81 27.02
CA MET A 187 7.65 -5.69 28.15
C MET A 187 7.04 -4.86 29.28
N PRO A 188 5.72 -4.59 29.22
CA PRO A 188 5.10 -3.58 30.05
C PRO A 188 5.10 -3.99 31.51
N GLN A 189 5.49 -3.04 32.39
CA GLN A 189 5.40 -3.14 33.83
C GLN A 189 4.21 -2.31 34.33
N GLN A 190 3.77 -2.62 35.53
CA GLN A 190 2.67 -1.87 36.14
C GLN A 190 3.05 -0.40 36.33
N GLY A 191 2.26 0.49 35.74
CA GLY A 191 2.46 1.94 35.84
C GLY A 191 3.22 2.54 34.64
N ASP A 192 3.75 1.71 33.74
CA ASP A 192 4.39 2.22 32.52
C ASP A 192 3.39 2.97 31.62
N VAL A 193 3.87 4.09 31.10
CA VAL A 193 3.17 4.90 30.11
C VAL A 193 4.00 4.94 28.83
N TYR A 194 3.45 4.37 27.77
CA TYR A 194 4.02 4.43 26.44
C TYR A 194 3.29 5.51 25.66
N THR A 195 4.04 6.43 25.05
CA THR A 195 3.49 7.56 24.29
C THR A 195 3.94 7.47 22.83
N CYS A 196 2.99 7.41 21.91
CA CYS A 196 3.26 7.65 20.50
C CYS A 196 3.19 9.15 20.22
N HIS A 197 4.28 9.71 19.68
CA HIS A 197 4.45 11.12 19.36
C HIS A 197 4.52 11.28 17.85
N VAL A 198 3.61 12.07 17.28
CA VAL A 198 3.48 12.25 15.83
C VAL A 198 3.65 13.73 15.48
N GLU A 199 4.63 14.01 14.62
CA GLU A 199 4.86 15.33 14.02
C GLU A 199 4.51 15.27 12.53
N HIS A 200 3.75 16.28 12.06
CA HIS A 200 3.35 16.35 10.67
C HIS A 200 3.12 17.82 10.25
N PRO A 201 3.41 18.20 8.98
CA PRO A 201 3.27 19.58 8.51
C PRO A 201 1.86 20.18 8.59
N SER A 202 0.82 19.36 8.77
CA SER A 202 -0.56 19.81 8.96
C SER A 202 -0.89 20.22 10.41
N LEU A 203 -0.01 19.87 11.35
CA LEU A 203 -0.25 20.07 12.79
C LEU A 203 0.42 21.34 13.28
N GLN A 204 -0.24 22.07 14.16
CA GLN A 204 0.35 23.21 14.88
C GLN A 204 1.23 22.77 16.05
N SER A 205 0.89 21.62 16.65
CA SER A 205 1.66 20.97 17.71
C SER A 205 1.57 19.44 17.49
N PRO A 206 2.58 18.68 17.92
CA PRO A 206 2.57 17.23 17.82
C PRO A 206 1.33 16.59 18.45
N ILE A 207 0.83 15.51 17.86
CA ILE A 207 -0.17 14.65 18.48
C ILE A 207 0.54 13.63 19.36
N THR A 208 0.08 13.48 20.60
CA THR A 208 0.56 12.46 21.53
C THR A 208 -0.58 11.56 21.95
N VAL A 209 -0.38 10.25 21.89
CA VAL A 209 -1.35 9.24 22.35
C VAL A 209 -0.68 8.31 23.34
N ASP A 210 -1.21 8.28 24.55
CA ASP A 210 -0.71 7.45 25.64
C ASP A 210 -1.40 6.09 25.68
N TRP A 211 -0.62 5.06 25.86
CA TRP A 211 -1.07 3.73 26.25
C TRP A 211 -0.52 3.40 27.64
N LYS A 212 -1.40 3.01 28.56
CA LYS A 212 -1.03 2.68 29.94
C LYS A 212 -1.16 1.18 30.17
N ALA A 213 -0.11 0.57 30.70
CA ALA A 213 -0.14 -0.82 31.11
C ALA A 213 -1.17 -1.02 32.23
N GLN A 214 -2.21 -1.82 31.97
CA GLN A 214 -3.26 -2.10 32.95
C GLN A 214 -2.74 -3.08 34.00
N SER A 215 -2.99 -2.78 35.29
CA SER A 215 -2.70 -3.71 36.38
C SER A 215 -3.60 -4.95 36.28
N ASP A 216 -3.07 -6.14 36.64
CA ASP A 216 -3.86 -7.37 36.72
C ASP A 216 -5.08 -7.25 37.63
N SER A 217 -4.99 -6.40 38.66
CA SER A 217 -6.09 -6.09 39.56
C SER A 217 -7.27 -5.39 38.87
N ALA A 218 -7.01 -4.45 37.94
CA ALA A 218 -8.07 -3.77 37.21
C ALA A 218 -8.76 -4.69 36.18
N ARG A 219 -8.01 -5.63 35.61
CA ARG A 219 -8.51 -6.65 34.68
C ARG A 219 -9.38 -7.67 35.40
N ASN A 220 -8.94 -8.15 36.56
CA ASN A 220 -9.69 -9.11 37.38
C ASN A 220 -11.01 -8.48 37.89
N LYS A 221 -11.03 -7.20 38.26
CA LYS A 221 -12.27 -6.51 38.66
C LYS A 221 -13.31 -6.48 37.53
N LYS A 222 -12.91 -6.25 36.28
CA LYS A 222 -13.83 -6.29 35.13
C LYS A 222 -14.38 -7.71 34.90
N LEU A 223 -13.55 -8.73 34.98
CA LEU A 223 -13.96 -10.13 34.82
C LEU A 223 -14.91 -10.56 35.95
N THR A 224 -14.62 -10.18 37.19
CA THR A 224 -15.48 -10.47 38.35
C THR A 224 -16.83 -9.77 38.24
N GLY A 225 -16.84 -8.52 37.77
CA GLY A 225 -18.08 -7.76 37.57
C GLY A 225 -18.98 -8.39 36.48
N VAL A 226 -18.41 -8.81 35.35
CA VAL A 226 -19.16 -9.49 34.28
C VAL A 226 -19.66 -10.87 34.76
N GLY A 227 -18.82 -11.64 35.46
CA GLY A 227 -19.21 -12.94 36.03
C GLY A 227 -20.34 -12.81 37.06
N GLY A 228 -20.28 -11.81 37.93
CA GLY A 228 -21.33 -11.50 38.91
C GLY A 228 -22.66 -11.10 38.26
N PHE A 229 -22.61 -10.32 37.19
CA PHE A 229 -23.81 -9.91 36.43
C PHE A 229 -24.47 -11.10 35.73
N VAL A 230 -23.71 -12.00 35.11
CA VAL A 230 -24.23 -13.20 34.45
C VAL A 230 -24.87 -14.14 35.47
N LEU A 231 -24.20 -14.37 36.62
CA LEU A 231 -24.76 -15.14 37.72
C LEU A 231 -26.07 -14.56 38.28
N GLY A 232 -26.12 -13.23 38.46
CA GLY A 232 -27.34 -12.52 38.88
C GLY A 232 -28.49 -12.72 37.91
N LEU A 233 -28.27 -12.65 36.61
CA LEU A 233 -29.29 -12.94 35.59
C LEU A 233 -29.78 -14.40 35.65
N ILE A 234 -28.88 -15.38 35.84
CA ILE A 234 -29.27 -16.80 35.98
C ILE A 234 -30.19 -16.98 37.19
N PHE A 235 -29.82 -16.43 38.36
CA PHE A 235 -30.64 -16.54 39.57
C PHE A 235 -32.00 -15.86 39.41
N LEU A 236 -32.04 -14.72 38.68
CA LEU A 236 -33.30 -14.03 38.41
C LEU A 236 -34.22 -14.87 37.53
N VAL A 237 -33.70 -15.48 36.45
CA VAL A 237 -34.47 -16.35 35.56
C VAL A 237 -34.98 -17.58 36.31
N VAL A 238 -34.12 -18.24 37.12
CA VAL A 238 -34.49 -19.40 37.92
C VAL A 238 -35.57 -19.03 38.94
N GLY A 239 -35.41 -17.88 39.61
CA GLY A 239 -36.39 -17.39 40.58
C GLY A 239 -37.78 -17.14 39.95
N VAL A 240 -37.81 -16.52 38.75
CA VAL A 240 -39.06 -16.28 38.01
C VAL A 240 -39.69 -17.62 37.61
N VAL A 241 -38.93 -18.56 37.09
CA VAL A 241 -39.43 -19.90 36.69
C VAL A 241 -40.01 -20.64 37.87
N VAL A 242 -39.34 -20.68 39.02
CA VAL A 242 -39.80 -21.30 40.26
C VAL A 242 -41.08 -20.62 40.73
N HIS A 243 -41.15 -19.29 40.74
CA HIS A 243 -42.33 -18.51 41.13
C HIS A 243 -43.54 -18.81 40.26
N VAL A 244 -43.35 -18.82 38.93
CA VAL A 244 -44.45 -19.14 37.99
C VAL A 244 -44.94 -20.58 38.16
N ARG A 245 -44.05 -21.57 38.38
CA ARG A 245 -44.43 -22.96 38.63
C ARG A 245 -45.17 -23.13 39.97
N SER A 246 -44.75 -22.44 41.01
CA SER A 246 -45.41 -22.44 42.32
C SER A 246 -46.82 -21.89 42.23
N LYS A 247 -47.01 -20.79 41.52
CA LYS A 247 -48.39 -20.22 41.29
C LYS A 247 -49.31 -21.18 40.51
N LYS A 248 -48.77 -21.87 39.48
CA LYS A 248 -49.55 -22.85 38.71
C LYS A 248 -49.94 -24.06 39.55
N ALA A 249 -49.07 -24.53 40.47
CA ALA A 249 -49.38 -25.61 41.36
C ALA A 249 -50.48 -25.24 42.38
N GLN A 250 -50.53 -24.00 42.85
CA GLN A 250 -51.60 -23.53 43.75
C GLN A 250 -52.98 -23.36 43.06
N GLN A 251 -53.01 -23.05 41.75
CA GLN A 251 -54.28 -22.93 40.99
C GLN A 251 -54.85 -24.29 40.57
N GLY A 252 -54.04 -25.36 40.52
CA GLY A 252 -54.53 -26.71 40.16
C GLY A 252 -55.08 -27.54 41.31
N SER A 253 -55.06 -27.02 42.56
CA SER A 253 -55.57 -27.67 43.74
C SER A 253 -56.84 -27.02 44.36
N ARG A 254 -57.59 -26.29 43.55
CA ARG A 254 -58.92 -25.79 43.87
C ARG A 254 -59.96 -26.42 43.02
#